data_a2d5c1277aacc1502dd4bedf8b48423c
#
_entry.id   a2d5c1277aacc1502dd4bedf8b48423c
#
_cell.length_a   1.000
_cell.length_b   1.000
_cell.length_c   1.000
_cell.angle_alpha   90.00
_cell.angle_beta   90.00
_cell.angle_gamma   90.00
#
_symmetry.space_group_name_H-M   'P 1'
#
loop_
_entity.id
_entity.type
_entity.pdbx_description
1 polymer ?
#
loop_
_entity_poly.entity_id
_entity_poly.type
_entity_poly.pdbx_seq_one_letter_code
_entity_poly.pdbx_strand_id
1 'polypeptide(L)'
;YDIDWNALQMLPGKVRAMVNVRKYSDILFNQRYQDDFNNASSRTERWSGSIEKDLRLAVLSAYADTTSTYFGTDFRRVNGRLPGVSLRRFPRQVGWGGVVFGLLAAADRLQWGEADAVDHWARFDFAPTVARPFRLSFLELNPSFGYRYTRYGASFGVNAEEQNAIVGPALNRSFFETQMEMRGPIFSRVFDTPGFGYSERFKHTIGPELSWTYRTRVEDFNSIPKFDGDDYFLGTNQVAYSLVQRFYAKRAGPTGKAVPYEFFNWRLMQTYYVQIADGQNNFDPNYSSSAFGPGLKPEHLSPLMSRMQVKPAPVFSVDFNPEYDVNFKQVRRQSIFGNVNASRVFLQGGWSRAVRLSEDKALRLVRAHTLRGSTSLEVFPRRLFLEGSADYDMLNRVLWQLRGQVRYAVQCCGFTVEYIQYDWNGRNERQWRFNLELANVGSIGNFNGVG
;
A
#
# COMPACT_ATOMS: atom_id res chain seq x y z
N TYR A 1 -16.21 2.82 25.35
CA TYR A 1 -15.09 3.78 25.24
C TYR A 1 -14.27 3.49 24.00
N ASP A 2 -13.67 4.52 23.46
CA ASP A 2 -12.65 4.45 22.40
C ASP A 2 -11.42 5.21 22.93
N ILE A 3 -10.26 4.58 22.84
CA ILE A 3 -8.98 5.16 23.23
C ILE A 3 -8.09 5.13 21.98
N ASP A 4 -7.78 6.30 21.46
CA ASP A 4 -6.78 6.50 20.43
C ASP A 4 -5.70 7.45 21.00
N TRP A 5 -4.54 6.90 21.29
CA TRP A 5 -3.46 7.65 21.92
C TRP A 5 -2.15 7.43 21.19
N ASN A 6 -1.56 8.55 20.78
CA ASN A 6 -0.29 8.58 20.09
C ASN A 6 0.68 9.50 20.86
N ALA A 7 1.84 9.00 21.19
CA ALA A 7 2.87 9.80 21.84
C ALA A 7 4.23 9.59 21.15
N LEU A 8 4.92 10.67 20.90
CA LEU A 8 6.29 10.71 20.38
C LEU A 8 7.12 11.58 21.30
N GLN A 9 8.18 11.02 21.88
CA GLN A 9 9.08 11.72 22.77
C GLN A 9 10.54 11.54 22.33
N MET A 10 11.28 12.65 22.28
CA MET A 10 12.73 12.65 22.11
C MET A 10 13.39 12.63 23.49
N LEU A 11 14.10 11.56 23.78
CA LEU A 11 14.83 11.37 25.03
C LEU A 11 16.31 11.84 24.87
N PRO A 12 17.04 12.08 25.99
CA PRO A 12 18.45 12.38 25.94
C PRO A 12 19.25 11.36 25.12
N GLY A 13 20.29 11.79 24.44
CA GLY A 13 21.13 10.92 23.62
C GLY A 13 20.55 10.59 22.24
N LYS A 14 19.60 11.39 21.74
CA LYS A 14 18.93 11.20 20.44
C LYS A 14 18.17 9.87 20.36
N VAL A 15 17.58 9.48 21.47
CA VAL A 15 16.71 8.31 21.53
C VAL A 15 15.27 8.76 21.28
N ARG A 16 14.59 8.12 20.33
CA ARG A 16 13.19 8.36 20.01
C ARG A 16 12.32 7.28 20.64
N ALA A 17 11.39 7.66 21.47
CA ALA A 17 10.37 6.77 22.03
C ALA A 17 9.01 7.08 21.39
N MET A 18 8.30 6.04 20.98
CA MET A 18 7.00 6.16 20.37
C MET A 18 6.04 5.14 20.96
N VAL A 19 4.83 5.57 21.25
CA VAL A 19 3.74 4.70 21.72
C VAL A 19 2.50 5.03 20.92
N ASN A 20 1.79 4.00 20.50
CA ASN A 20 0.53 4.10 19.79
C ASN A 20 -0.43 3.07 20.37
N VAL A 21 -1.58 3.51 20.85
CA VAL A 21 -2.63 2.65 21.42
C VAL A 21 -3.96 3.01 20.77
N ARG A 22 -4.60 2.02 20.17
CA ARG A 22 -5.97 2.10 19.70
C ARG A 22 -6.77 0.93 20.27
N LYS A 23 -7.70 1.21 21.14
CA LYS A 23 -8.52 0.22 21.85
C LYS A 23 -9.94 0.73 22.05
N TYR A 24 -10.91 -0.15 21.91
CA TYR A 24 -12.32 0.16 22.13
C TYR A 24 -12.99 -0.90 23.05
N SER A 25 -14.09 -0.47 23.69
CA SER A 25 -14.78 -1.29 24.70
C SER A 25 -15.50 -2.50 24.13
N ASP A 26 -15.92 -2.45 22.86
CA ASP A 26 -16.74 -3.45 22.20
C ASP A 26 -16.39 -3.42 20.70
N ILE A 27 -16.35 -4.59 20.09
CA ILE A 27 -16.09 -4.79 18.66
C ILE A 27 -17.05 -4.00 17.77
N LEU A 28 -18.30 -3.82 18.20
CA LEU A 28 -19.32 -3.07 17.48
C LEU A 28 -19.26 -1.58 17.77
N PHE A 29 -18.39 -1.12 18.70
CA PHE A 29 -18.29 0.28 19.08
C PHE A 29 -18.04 1.18 17.86
N ASN A 30 -17.04 0.85 17.08
CA ASN A 30 -16.73 1.62 15.86
C ASN A 30 -17.90 1.61 14.87
N GLN A 31 -18.56 0.47 14.70
CA GLN A 31 -19.70 0.35 13.81
C GLN A 31 -20.90 1.18 14.29
N ARG A 32 -21.07 1.35 15.60
CA ARG A 32 -22.21 2.07 16.18
C ARG A 32 -21.97 3.56 16.32
N TYR A 33 -20.75 3.97 16.65
CA TYR A 33 -20.47 5.33 17.10
C TYR A 33 -19.51 6.10 16.21
N GLN A 34 -18.73 5.44 15.36
CA GLN A 34 -17.82 6.12 14.44
C GLN A 34 -18.57 6.65 13.22
N ASP A 35 -18.23 7.85 12.85
CA ASP A 35 -18.90 8.63 11.82
C ASP A 35 -18.24 8.53 10.45
N ASP A 36 -16.97 8.17 10.43
CA ASP A 36 -16.21 7.90 9.23
C ASP A 36 -16.30 6.42 8.86
N PHE A 37 -16.57 6.14 7.58
CA PHE A 37 -16.73 4.78 7.07
C PHE A 37 -15.52 3.89 7.34
N ASN A 38 -14.31 4.42 7.17
CA ASN A 38 -13.09 3.64 7.37
C ASN A 38 -12.93 3.28 8.86
N ASN A 39 -13.24 4.22 9.75
CA ASN A 39 -13.22 3.98 11.18
C ASN A 39 -14.37 3.06 11.61
N ALA A 40 -15.59 3.29 11.11
CA ALA A 40 -16.75 2.46 11.38
C ALA A 40 -16.55 1.00 10.90
N SER A 41 -15.83 0.80 9.80
CA SER A 41 -15.48 -0.52 9.27
C SER A 41 -14.25 -1.17 9.94
N SER A 42 -13.51 -0.40 10.74
CA SER A 42 -12.31 -0.90 11.42
C SER A 42 -12.69 -1.92 12.51
N ARG A 43 -12.11 -3.11 12.39
CA ARG A 43 -12.27 -4.21 13.34
C ARG A 43 -10.95 -4.60 13.97
N THR A 44 -10.05 -3.61 14.13
CA THR A 44 -8.69 -3.85 14.55
C THR A 44 -8.34 -2.99 15.73
N GLU A 45 -8.03 -3.63 16.86
CA GLU A 45 -7.35 -3.00 17.98
C GLU A 45 -5.84 -3.17 17.80
N ARG A 46 -5.08 -2.16 18.18
CA ARG A 46 -3.61 -2.20 18.10
C ARG A 46 -3.00 -1.43 19.26
N TRP A 47 -1.94 -1.99 19.81
CA TRP A 47 -1.00 -1.20 20.58
C TRP A 47 0.42 -1.48 20.11
N SER A 48 1.27 -0.50 20.16
CA SER A 48 2.68 -0.62 19.81
C SER A 48 3.51 0.38 20.64
N GLY A 49 4.71 -0.05 21.04
CA GLY A 49 5.72 0.78 21.64
C GLY A 49 7.06 0.53 20.97
N SER A 50 7.84 1.56 20.74
CA SER A 50 9.21 1.42 20.22
C SER A 50 10.15 2.44 20.84
N ILE A 51 11.39 2.03 20.98
CA ILE A 51 12.51 2.88 21.36
C ILE A 51 13.58 2.71 20.28
N GLU A 52 13.97 3.79 19.66
CA GLU A 52 14.93 3.80 18.57
C GLU A 52 16.11 4.73 18.88
N LYS A 53 17.31 4.26 18.58
CA LYS A 53 18.53 5.05 18.69
C LYS A 53 19.27 5.06 17.37
N ASP A 54 19.52 6.25 16.87
CA ASP A 54 20.37 6.44 15.71
C ASP A 54 21.85 6.31 16.14
N LEU A 55 22.50 5.28 15.58
CA LEU A 55 23.93 5.00 15.73
C LEU A 55 24.59 5.39 14.42
N ARG A 56 25.08 6.58 14.25
CA ARG A 56 25.80 7.09 13.06
C ARG A 56 25.77 6.24 11.76
N LEU A 57 25.88 4.91 11.86
CA LEU A 57 25.92 3.97 10.73
C LEU A 57 24.71 3.02 10.68
N ALA A 58 23.93 2.93 11.74
CA ALA A 58 22.79 2.01 11.85
C ALA A 58 21.75 2.56 12.82
N VAL A 59 20.56 2.05 12.77
CA VAL A 59 19.50 2.31 13.75
C VAL A 59 19.30 1.05 14.57
N LEU A 60 19.39 1.19 15.87
CA LEU A 60 19.03 0.16 16.84
C LEU A 60 17.60 0.45 17.32
N SER A 61 16.72 -0.55 17.24
CA SER A 61 15.32 -0.43 17.65
C SER A 61 14.96 -1.57 18.58
N ALA A 62 14.31 -1.25 19.69
CA ALA A 62 13.58 -2.21 20.52
C ALA A 62 12.09 -1.89 20.43
N TYR A 63 11.26 -2.88 20.22
CA TYR A 63 9.83 -2.66 20.00
C TYR A 63 8.98 -3.81 20.55
N ALA A 64 7.74 -3.47 20.80
CA ALA A 64 6.69 -4.43 21.11
C ALA A 64 5.40 -3.97 20.46
N ASP A 65 4.69 -4.86 19.79
CA ASP A 65 3.41 -4.56 19.18
C ASP A 65 2.46 -5.76 19.24
N THR A 66 1.17 -5.44 19.31
CA THR A 66 0.13 -6.44 19.16
C THR A 66 -1.06 -5.84 18.40
N THR A 67 -1.64 -6.65 17.55
CA THR A 67 -2.81 -6.32 16.76
C THR A 67 -3.84 -7.42 16.93
N SER A 68 -5.05 -7.05 17.34
CA SER A 68 -6.21 -7.93 17.40
C SER A 68 -7.18 -7.56 16.30
N THR A 69 -7.49 -8.51 15.42
CA THR A 69 -8.47 -8.32 14.35
C THR A 69 -9.68 -9.20 14.62
N TYR A 70 -10.85 -8.59 14.62
CA TYR A 70 -12.11 -9.26 14.89
C TYR A 70 -12.83 -9.65 13.60
N PHE A 71 -13.33 -10.90 13.58
CA PHE A 71 -14.11 -11.44 12.48
C PHE A 71 -15.48 -11.88 13.04
N GLY A 72 -16.52 -11.09 12.78
CA GLY A 72 -17.80 -11.28 13.44
C GLY A 72 -17.78 -10.83 14.91
N THR A 73 -18.60 -11.44 15.75
CA THR A 73 -18.72 -11.12 17.18
C THR A 73 -17.81 -11.98 18.06
N ASP A 74 -17.47 -13.19 17.64
CA ASP A 74 -16.92 -14.22 18.49
C ASP A 74 -15.49 -14.63 18.14
N PHE A 75 -15.03 -14.28 16.95
CA PHE A 75 -13.72 -14.69 16.46
C PHE A 75 -12.72 -13.51 16.46
N ARG A 76 -11.65 -13.63 17.23
CA ARG A 76 -10.56 -12.66 17.33
C ARG A 76 -9.23 -13.31 16.99
N ARG A 77 -8.54 -12.79 15.98
CA ARG A 77 -7.16 -13.17 15.67
C ARG A 77 -6.19 -12.17 16.26
N VAL A 78 -5.19 -12.67 16.94
CA VAL A 78 -4.09 -11.88 17.55
C VAL A 78 -2.81 -12.14 16.79
N ASN A 79 -2.07 -11.09 16.47
CA ASN A 79 -0.71 -11.16 15.96
C ASN A 79 0.14 -10.05 16.58
N GLY A 80 1.43 -10.31 16.81
CA GLY A 80 2.29 -9.32 17.42
C GLY A 80 3.72 -9.79 17.63
N ARG A 81 4.58 -8.85 18.05
CA ARG A 81 5.98 -9.05 18.43
C ARG A 81 6.16 -8.60 19.87
N LEU A 82 6.53 -9.52 20.76
CA LEU A 82 6.58 -9.27 22.20
C LEU A 82 7.75 -10.01 22.89
N PRO A 83 8.94 -9.42 23.01
CA PRO A 83 9.47 -8.21 22.40
C PRO A 83 10.16 -8.47 21.06
N GLY A 84 10.59 -7.40 20.37
CA GLY A 84 11.50 -7.45 19.24
C GLY A 84 12.65 -6.46 19.38
N VAL A 85 13.81 -6.83 18.84
CA VAL A 85 14.98 -5.97 18.74
C VAL A 85 15.55 -6.07 17.34
N SER A 86 15.89 -4.95 16.73
CA SER A 86 16.52 -4.95 15.41
C SER A 86 17.64 -3.94 15.30
N LEU A 87 18.66 -4.31 14.53
CA LEU A 87 19.74 -3.45 14.09
C LEU A 87 19.61 -3.32 12.56
N ARG A 88 19.37 -2.11 12.08
CA ARG A 88 19.23 -1.83 10.64
C ARG A 88 20.27 -0.82 10.19
N ARG A 89 21.13 -1.24 9.30
CA ARG A 89 21.99 -0.36 8.53
C ARG A 89 21.35 -0.18 7.14
N PHE A 90 20.89 1.02 6.85
CA PHE A 90 20.39 1.34 5.52
C PHE A 90 21.49 1.25 4.47
N PRO A 91 21.18 0.87 3.22
CA PRO A 91 22.13 0.80 2.13
C PRO A 91 22.91 2.11 2.00
N ARG A 92 24.22 2.05 2.19
CA ARG A 92 25.11 3.21 2.17
C ARG A 92 26.44 2.84 1.56
N GLN A 93 27.05 3.78 0.85
CA GLN A 93 28.37 3.58 0.25
C GLN A 93 29.41 3.26 1.32
N VAL A 94 30.24 2.25 1.06
CA VAL A 94 31.31 1.79 1.92
C VAL A 94 32.62 1.78 1.13
N GLY A 95 33.62 2.50 1.63
CA GLY A 95 34.94 2.54 1.01
C GLY A 95 34.94 3.14 -0.41
N TRP A 96 35.81 2.61 -1.26
CA TRP A 96 36.06 3.08 -2.63
C TRP A 96 35.25 2.29 -3.65
N GLY A 97 35.01 2.86 -4.83
CA GLY A 97 34.41 2.13 -5.95
C GLY A 97 32.88 2.09 -5.97
N GLY A 98 32.17 2.87 -5.14
CA GLY A 98 30.71 2.99 -5.22
C GLY A 98 29.93 1.77 -4.70
N VAL A 99 30.57 0.89 -3.93
CA VAL A 99 29.91 -0.25 -3.31
C VAL A 99 29.00 0.22 -2.18
N VAL A 100 27.77 -0.26 -2.18
CA VAL A 100 26.73 0.05 -1.19
C VAL A 100 26.48 -1.20 -0.36
N PHE A 101 26.52 -1.05 0.97
CA PHE A 101 26.27 -2.15 1.91
C PHE A 101 25.08 -1.82 2.81
N GLY A 102 24.16 -2.77 2.95
CA GLY A 102 23.03 -2.77 3.87
C GLY A 102 23.05 -4.00 4.78
N LEU A 103 22.45 -3.89 5.96
CA LEU A 103 22.32 -5.00 6.90
C LEU A 103 21.01 -4.87 7.68
N LEU A 104 20.30 -5.96 7.80
CA LEU A 104 19.22 -6.15 8.77
C LEU A 104 19.61 -7.32 9.67
N ALA A 105 19.56 -7.11 10.99
CA ALA A 105 19.61 -8.18 11.98
C ALA A 105 18.44 -7.95 12.94
N ALA A 106 17.62 -8.94 13.18
CA ALA A 106 16.45 -8.83 14.06
C ALA A 106 16.28 -10.10 14.91
N ALA A 107 15.78 -9.92 16.11
CA ALA A 107 15.38 -11.01 17.00
C ALA A 107 14.01 -10.67 17.58
N ASP A 108 13.04 -11.48 17.29
CA ASP A 108 11.64 -11.27 17.64
C ASP A 108 11.11 -12.47 18.44
N ARG A 109 10.28 -12.21 19.43
CA ARG A 109 9.33 -13.18 19.95
C ARG A 109 7.97 -12.88 19.32
N LEU A 110 7.54 -13.74 18.43
CA LEU A 110 6.31 -13.62 17.66
C LEU A 110 5.16 -14.28 18.38
N GLN A 111 3.96 -13.75 18.19
CA GLN A 111 2.71 -14.35 18.62
C GLN A 111 1.69 -14.31 17.50
N TRP A 112 0.96 -15.40 17.32
CA TRP A 112 -0.10 -15.48 16.32
C TRP A 112 -1.10 -16.55 16.72
N GLY A 113 -2.38 -16.30 16.53
CA GLY A 113 -3.43 -17.28 16.81
C GLY A 113 -4.78 -16.64 17.06
N GLU A 114 -5.69 -17.46 17.52
CA GLU A 114 -7.01 -17.05 18.00
C GLU A 114 -6.95 -16.65 19.47
N ALA A 115 -7.92 -15.88 19.94
CA ALA A 115 -7.87 -15.28 21.28
C ALA A 115 -7.57 -16.25 22.41
N ASP A 116 -8.06 -17.49 22.30
CA ASP A 116 -7.95 -18.54 23.33
C ASP A 116 -6.80 -19.53 23.06
N ALA A 117 -6.18 -19.46 21.87
CA ALA A 117 -5.09 -20.33 21.43
C ALA A 117 -4.03 -19.52 20.64
N VAL A 118 -3.20 -18.78 21.38
CA VAL A 118 -2.13 -17.98 20.80
C VAL A 118 -0.81 -18.73 20.85
N ASP A 119 -0.28 -19.06 19.70
CA ASP A 119 1.05 -19.64 19.56
C ASP A 119 2.14 -18.60 19.71
N HIS A 120 3.29 -19.01 20.25
CA HIS A 120 4.45 -18.18 20.44
C HIS A 120 5.71 -18.86 19.91
N TRP A 121 6.55 -18.13 19.16
CA TRP A 121 7.85 -18.64 18.73
C TRP A 121 8.87 -17.52 18.64
N ALA A 122 10.14 -17.86 18.70
CA ALA A 122 11.23 -16.95 18.45
C ALA A 122 11.57 -16.93 16.95
N ARG A 123 11.94 -15.77 16.41
CA ARG A 123 12.52 -15.63 15.08
C ARG A 123 13.79 -14.78 15.19
N PHE A 124 14.86 -15.30 14.64
CA PHE A 124 16.09 -14.54 14.40
C PHE A 124 16.28 -14.40 12.89
N ASP A 125 16.53 -13.18 12.42
CA ASP A 125 16.71 -12.86 11.01
C ASP A 125 18.02 -12.07 10.79
N PHE A 126 18.78 -12.46 9.77
CA PHE A 126 20.04 -11.82 9.40
C PHE A 126 20.11 -11.70 7.87
N ALA A 127 20.14 -10.46 7.37
CA ALA A 127 20.05 -10.18 5.95
C ALA A 127 21.02 -9.07 5.51
N PRO A 128 22.29 -9.40 5.22
CA PRO A 128 23.24 -8.50 4.57
C PRO A 128 22.92 -8.35 3.08
N THR A 129 23.14 -7.15 2.55
CA THR A 129 22.99 -6.82 1.14
C THR A 129 24.17 -6.00 0.64
N VAL A 130 24.62 -6.28 -0.58
CA VAL A 130 25.67 -5.54 -1.28
C VAL A 130 25.15 -5.13 -2.64
N ALA A 131 25.35 -3.90 -3.03
CA ALA A 131 24.99 -3.41 -4.36
C ALA A 131 26.11 -2.50 -4.90
N ARG A 132 26.19 -2.42 -6.23
CA ARG A 132 27.11 -1.48 -6.88
C ARG A 132 26.44 -0.86 -8.11
N PRO A 133 25.85 0.32 -7.99
CA PRO A 133 25.28 1.03 -9.12
C PRO A 133 26.36 1.43 -10.14
N PHE A 134 26.09 1.21 -11.42
CA PHE A 134 26.91 1.67 -12.56
C PHE A 134 26.07 2.63 -13.38
N ARG A 135 26.62 3.79 -13.67
CA ARG A 135 26.01 4.77 -14.58
C ARG A 135 26.88 4.93 -15.81
N LEU A 136 26.40 4.40 -16.91
CA LEU A 136 26.95 4.62 -18.23
C LEU A 136 26.19 5.78 -18.88
N SER A 137 26.73 6.37 -19.95
CA SER A 137 26.11 7.51 -20.60
C SER A 137 24.66 7.28 -21.08
N PHE A 138 24.33 6.04 -21.42
CA PHE A 138 23.03 5.64 -21.97
C PHE A 138 22.30 4.57 -21.16
N LEU A 139 22.93 4.01 -20.11
CA LEU A 139 22.43 2.86 -19.39
C LEU A 139 22.77 2.97 -17.89
N GLU A 140 21.78 2.71 -17.03
CA GLU A 140 21.99 2.51 -15.61
C GLU A 140 21.84 1.02 -15.29
N LEU A 141 22.82 0.46 -14.57
CA LEU A 141 22.84 -0.92 -14.10
C LEU A 141 22.98 -0.93 -12.57
N ASN A 142 22.09 -1.62 -11.89
CA ASN A 142 22.09 -1.73 -10.43
C ASN A 142 22.12 -3.21 -10.02
N PRO A 143 23.27 -3.90 -10.11
CA PRO A 143 23.41 -5.23 -9.53
C PRO A 143 23.40 -5.16 -8.01
N SER A 144 22.70 -6.10 -7.41
CA SER A 144 22.69 -6.32 -5.98
C SER A 144 22.75 -7.81 -5.67
N PHE A 145 23.35 -8.11 -4.54
CA PHE A 145 23.46 -9.44 -3.98
C PHE A 145 23.08 -9.41 -2.52
N GLY A 146 22.23 -10.32 -2.09
CA GLY A 146 21.78 -10.50 -0.73
C GLY A 146 21.93 -11.95 -0.27
N TYR A 147 22.17 -12.09 1.01
CA TYR A 147 22.02 -13.36 1.69
C TYR A 147 21.03 -13.17 2.82
N ARG A 148 20.15 -14.14 3.05
CA ARG A 148 19.25 -14.09 4.19
C ARG A 148 19.30 -15.44 4.93
N TYR A 149 19.47 -15.35 6.22
CA TYR A 149 19.34 -16.46 7.14
C TYR A 149 18.29 -16.14 8.17
N THR A 150 17.30 -17.03 8.32
CA THR A 150 16.24 -16.90 9.32
C THR A 150 16.14 -18.20 10.11
N ARG A 151 16.18 -18.09 11.44
CA ARG A 151 15.90 -19.21 12.35
C ARG A 151 14.56 -19.00 13.02
N TYR A 152 13.71 -19.98 12.92
CA TYR A 152 12.42 -20.06 13.61
C TYR A 152 12.54 -21.01 14.77
N GLY A 153 12.05 -20.63 15.96
CA GLY A 153 12.07 -21.46 17.16
C GLY A 153 11.06 -22.61 17.13
N ALA A 154 10.08 -22.53 16.22
CA ALA A 154 9.11 -23.57 15.98
C ALA A 154 8.68 -23.54 14.49
N SER A 155 8.00 -24.58 14.02
CA SER A 155 7.49 -24.69 12.67
C SER A 155 6.03 -25.12 12.66
N PHE A 156 5.35 -25.01 11.52
CA PHE A 156 4.03 -25.59 11.34
C PHE A 156 4.11 -27.11 11.37
N GLY A 157 3.19 -27.72 12.12
CA GLY A 157 2.98 -29.14 12.23
C GLY A 157 1.51 -29.43 12.50
N VAL A 158 1.20 -30.70 12.70
CA VAL A 158 -0.14 -31.14 13.09
C VAL A 158 -0.11 -31.43 14.60
N ASN A 159 -1.00 -30.79 15.35
CA ASN A 159 -1.13 -31.04 16.79
C ASN A 159 -1.86 -32.38 17.08
N ALA A 160 -1.99 -32.72 18.36
CA ALA A 160 -2.70 -33.96 18.79
C ALA A 160 -4.18 -34.01 18.38
N GLU A 161 -4.76 -32.86 18.00
CA GLU A 161 -6.17 -32.73 17.56
C GLU A 161 -6.28 -32.69 16.03
N GLU A 162 -5.22 -33.08 15.29
CA GLU A 162 -5.11 -33.07 13.82
C GLU A 162 -5.29 -31.68 13.20
N GLN A 163 -5.05 -30.62 13.96
CA GLN A 163 -5.12 -29.24 13.49
C GLN A 163 -3.75 -28.69 13.16
N ASN A 164 -3.67 -27.81 12.16
CA ASN A 164 -2.45 -27.09 11.83
C ASN A 164 -2.11 -26.09 12.94
N ALA A 165 -0.99 -26.29 13.60
CA ALA A 165 -0.50 -25.46 14.70
C ALA A 165 1.00 -25.23 14.61
N ILE A 166 1.55 -24.32 15.42
CA ILE A 166 2.98 -24.04 15.48
C ILE A 166 3.60 -24.90 16.58
N VAL A 167 3.70 -26.19 16.33
CA VAL A 167 4.14 -27.22 17.29
C VAL A 167 5.34 -28.03 16.79
N GLY A 168 5.77 -27.82 15.55
CA GLY A 168 6.91 -28.52 14.96
C GLY A 168 8.25 -28.03 15.51
N PRO A 169 9.35 -28.73 15.19
CA PRO A 169 10.70 -28.41 15.67
C PRO A 169 11.18 -27.07 15.07
N ALA A 170 12.27 -26.56 15.66
CA ALA A 170 12.93 -25.37 15.15
C ALA A 170 13.40 -25.56 13.70
N LEU A 171 13.21 -24.54 12.88
CA LEU A 171 13.50 -24.55 11.45
C LEU A 171 14.50 -23.46 11.09
N ASN A 172 15.43 -23.76 10.19
CA ASN A 172 16.35 -22.78 9.61
C ASN A 172 16.00 -22.59 8.13
N ARG A 173 15.97 -21.34 7.70
CA ARG A 173 15.82 -20.96 6.30
C ARG A 173 17.01 -20.11 5.88
N SER A 174 17.59 -20.42 4.74
CA SER A 174 18.59 -19.56 4.11
C SER A 174 18.41 -19.51 2.61
N PHE A 175 18.71 -18.38 2.03
CA PHE A 175 18.73 -18.21 0.58
C PHE A 175 19.66 -17.07 0.17
N PHE A 176 20.13 -17.18 -1.07
CA PHE A 176 20.79 -16.09 -1.77
C PHE A 176 19.82 -15.42 -2.73
N GLU A 177 19.92 -14.11 -2.84
CA GLU A 177 19.19 -13.32 -3.80
C GLU A 177 20.16 -12.49 -4.64
N THR A 178 20.01 -12.56 -5.96
CA THR A 178 20.69 -11.67 -6.88
C THR A 178 19.65 -10.89 -7.64
N GLN A 179 19.80 -9.59 -7.70
CA GLN A 179 18.94 -8.71 -8.48
C GLN A 179 19.79 -7.85 -9.41
N MET A 180 19.35 -7.71 -10.66
CA MET A 180 19.94 -6.83 -11.65
C MET A 180 18.84 -5.92 -12.19
N GLU A 181 18.90 -4.63 -11.85
CA GLU A 181 18.04 -3.63 -12.48
C GLU A 181 18.79 -2.92 -13.60
N MET A 182 18.13 -2.74 -14.72
CA MET A 182 18.63 -2.05 -15.89
C MET A 182 17.61 -1.00 -16.35
N ARG A 183 18.06 0.21 -16.60
CA ARG A 183 17.25 1.32 -17.14
C ARG A 183 17.93 1.96 -18.32
N GLY A 184 17.21 2.09 -19.42
CA GLY A 184 17.69 2.69 -20.66
C GLY A 184 18.15 1.66 -21.70
N PRO A 185 18.60 2.11 -22.86
CA PRO A 185 18.74 3.53 -23.26
C PRO A 185 17.42 4.29 -23.34
N ILE A 186 17.44 5.58 -22.98
CA ILE A 186 16.27 6.44 -23.11
C ILE A 186 16.35 7.18 -24.44
N PHE A 187 15.46 6.88 -25.34
CA PHE A 187 15.30 7.58 -26.59
C PHE A 187 14.41 8.81 -26.39
N SER A 188 14.75 9.90 -27.03
CA SER A 188 13.93 11.11 -26.94
C SER A 188 13.83 11.80 -28.29
N ARG A 189 12.63 12.33 -28.59
CA ARG A 189 12.37 13.13 -29.77
C ARG A 189 11.58 14.38 -29.39
N VAL A 190 11.94 15.49 -29.97
CA VAL A 190 11.22 16.76 -29.84
C VAL A 190 10.43 16.97 -31.13
N PHE A 191 9.19 17.35 -30.97
CA PHE A 191 8.27 17.70 -32.06
C PHE A 191 7.94 19.19 -31.94
N ASP A 192 8.12 19.91 -33.02
CA ASP A 192 7.65 21.30 -33.13
C ASP A 192 6.19 21.26 -33.62
N THR A 193 5.33 21.95 -32.93
CA THR A 193 3.88 22.00 -33.21
C THR A 193 3.43 23.47 -33.17
N PRO A 194 3.89 24.31 -34.11
CA PRO A 194 3.56 25.73 -34.12
C PRO A 194 2.03 25.89 -34.29
N GLY A 195 1.44 26.78 -33.52
CA GLY A 195 0.01 27.04 -33.54
C GLY A 195 -0.87 26.04 -32.76
N PHE A 196 -0.28 25.03 -32.16
CA PHE A 196 -1.04 24.14 -31.26
C PHE A 196 -1.17 24.82 -29.89
N GLY A 197 -2.38 25.22 -29.53
CA GLY A 197 -2.67 26.04 -28.34
C GLY A 197 -2.24 25.47 -26.98
N TYR A 198 -1.97 24.16 -26.90
CA TYR A 198 -1.52 23.53 -25.66
C TYR A 198 0.00 23.73 -25.44
N SER A 199 0.82 23.53 -26.46
CA SER A 199 2.26 23.76 -26.45
C SER A 199 2.81 23.80 -27.86
N GLU A 200 3.76 24.69 -28.11
CA GLU A 200 4.47 24.78 -29.39
C GLU A 200 5.53 23.68 -29.59
N ARG A 201 5.89 22.99 -28.50
CA ARG A 201 6.89 21.92 -28.52
C ARG A 201 6.52 20.80 -27.57
N PHE A 202 6.60 19.56 -28.07
CA PHE A 202 6.46 18.36 -27.29
C PHE A 202 7.74 17.54 -27.29
N LYS A 203 8.11 16.99 -26.15
CA LYS A 203 9.19 16.01 -26.06
C LYS A 203 8.58 14.66 -25.66
N HIS A 204 8.78 13.66 -26.51
CA HIS A 204 8.48 12.26 -26.21
C HIS A 204 9.76 11.55 -25.77
N THR A 205 9.71 10.82 -24.69
CA THR A 205 10.78 9.92 -24.26
C THR A 205 10.24 8.52 -24.12
N ILE A 206 11.03 7.55 -24.56
CA ILE A 206 10.74 6.13 -24.43
C ILE A 206 11.98 5.41 -23.91
N GLY A 207 11.82 4.60 -22.87
CA GLY A 207 12.92 3.85 -22.27
C GLY A 207 12.48 2.52 -21.74
N PRO A 208 13.19 1.44 -22.06
CA PRO A 208 13.00 0.15 -21.44
C PRO A 208 13.56 0.14 -20.01
N GLU A 209 12.91 -0.61 -19.15
CA GLU A 209 13.41 -1.00 -17.85
C GLU A 209 13.32 -2.53 -17.74
N LEU A 210 14.32 -3.14 -17.17
CA LEU A 210 14.39 -4.59 -16.97
C LEU A 210 14.90 -4.85 -15.56
N SER A 211 14.25 -5.79 -14.87
CA SER A 211 14.68 -6.27 -13.56
C SER A 211 14.72 -7.79 -13.58
N TRP A 212 15.89 -8.35 -13.45
CA TRP A 212 16.07 -9.78 -13.24
C TRP A 212 16.26 -10.03 -11.75
N THR A 213 15.51 -10.99 -11.22
CA THR A 213 15.61 -11.42 -9.82
C THR A 213 15.77 -12.95 -9.79
N TYR A 214 16.84 -13.37 -9.18
CA TYR A 214 17.09 -14.77 -8.88
C TYR A 214 17.19 -14.95 -7.37
N ARG A 215 16.41 -15.87 -6.83
CA ARG A 215 16.48 -16.30 -5.43
C ARG A 215 16.54 -17.82 -5.40
N THR A 216 17.48 -18.37 -4.65
CA THR A 216 17.61 -19.81 -4.49
C THR A 216 16.35 -20.40 -3.86
N ARG A 217 16.11 -21.67 -4.13
CA ARG A 217 14.96 -22.39 -3.58
C ARG A 217 14.96 -22.32 -2.05
N VAL A 218 13.78 -22.11 -1.50
CA VAL A 218 13.54 -22.19 -0.05
C VAL A 218 12.93 -23.54 0.24
N GLU A 219 13.68 -24.35 0.99
CA GLU A 219 13.21 -25.66 1.45
C GLU A 219 12.19 -25.48 2.56
N ASP A 220 11.33 -26.48 2.76
CA ASP A 220 10.32 -26.54 3.82
C ASP A 220 9.42 -25.29 3.95
N PHE A 221 9.20 -24.58 2.83
CA PHE A 221 8.45 -23.33 2.81
C PHE A 221 7.07 -23.45 3.49
N ASN A 222 6.39 -24.58 3.35
CA ASN A 222 5.06 -24.79 3.95
C ASN A 222 5.12 -24.97 5.48
N SER A 223 6.26 -25.40 6.00
CA SER A 223 6.50 -25.55 7.43
C SER A 223 6.91 -24.25 8.13
N ILE A 224 7.19 -23.20 7.37
CA ILE A 224 7.56 -21.87 7.91
C ILE A 224 6.30 -21.20 8.48
N PRO A 225 6.29 -20.76 9.75
CA PRO A 225 5.22 -19.93 10.30
C PRO A 225 5.13 -18.60 9.55
N LYS A 226 3.96 -18.28 9.01
CA LYS A 226 3.73 -17.07 8.22
C LYS A 226 3.23 -15.94 9.10
N PHE A 227 4.10 -15.03 9.46
CA PHE A 227 3.78 -13.90 10.31
C PHE A 227 3.72 -12.57 9.52
N ASP A 228 4.76 -12.29 8.74
CA ASP A 228 4.86 -11.05 7.95
C ASP A 228 5.39 -11.34 6.52
N GLY A 229 5.59 -10.27 5.73
CA GLY A 229 6.06 -10.40 4.35
C GLY A 229 7.40 -11.12 4.19
N ASP A 230 8.23 -11.08 5.23
CA ASP A 230 9.54 -11.71 5.23
C ASP A 230 9.46 -13.25 5.22
N ASP A 231 8.36 -13.82 5.73
CA ASP A 231 8.14 -15.26 5.76
C ASP A 231 7.60 -15.83 4.44
N TYR A 232 7.19 -14.97 3.52
CA TYR A 232 6.65 -15.34 2.21
C TYR A 232 7.68 -15.34 1.07
N PHE A 233 8.95 -15.15 1.37
CA PHE A 233 9.98 -15.27 0.34
C PHE A 233 10.09 -16.69 -0.20
N LEU A 234 9.89 -16.81 -1.51
CA LEU A 234 10.00 -18.03 -2.28
C LEU A 234 11.23 -18.01 -3.20
N GLY A 235 11.71 -19.17 -3.56
CA GLY A 235 12.66 -19.28 -4.68
C GLY A 235 12.02 -18.74 -5.96
N THR A 236 12.78 -17.98 -6.73
CA THR A 236 12.30 -17.41 -7.99
C THR A 236 13.43 -17.22 -8.98
N ASN A 237 13.11 -17.32 -10.25
CA ASN A 237 13.94 -16.85 -11.34
C ASN A 237 13.02 -16.12 -12.31
N GLN A 238 13.03 -14.79 -12.26
CA GLN A 238 12.07 -13.97 -12.99
C GLN A 238 12.72 -12.77 -13.65
N VAL A 239 12.17 -12.37 -14.78
CA VAL A 239 12.51 -11.16 -15.50
C VAL A 239 11.28 -10.28 -15.62
N ALA A 240 11.26 -9.17 -14.89
CA ALA A 240 10.27 -8.12 -15.07
C ALA A 240 10.80 -7.13 -16.10
N TYR A 241 9.97 -6.81 -17.08
CA TYR A 241 10.31 -5.84 -18.12
C TYR A 241 9.20 -4.82 -18.25
N SER A 242 9.59 -3.58 -18.51
CA SER A 242 8.65 -2.51 -18.74
C SER A 242 9.13 -1.55 -19.82
N LEU A 243 8.17 -0.93 -20.48
CA LEU A 243 8.39 0.16 -21.41
C LEU A 243 7.74 1.40 -20.82
N VAL A 244 8.55 2.43 -20.58
CA VAL A 244 8.09 3.70 -20.00
C VAL A 244 8.09 4.76 -21.07
N GLN A 245 6.94 5.36 -21.32
CA GLN A 245 6.79 6.48 -22.25
C GLN A 245 6.33 7.72 -21.50
N ARG A 246 6.98 8.86 -21.77
CA ARG A 246 6.64 10.14 -21.16
C ARG A 246 6.56 11.21 -22.22
N PHE A 247 5.54 12.04 -22.10
CA PHE A 247 5.34 13.19 -22.96
C PHE A 247 5.39 14.48 -22.14
N TYR A 248 6.23 15.38 -22.59
CA TYR A 248 6.44 16.68 -21.96
C TYR A 248 5.98 17.77 -22.90
N ALA A 249 5.29 18.77 -22.36
CA ALA A 249 4.97 20.02 -23.02
C ALA A 249 5.84 21.13 -22.43
N LYS A 250 6.22 22.11 -23.25
CA LYS A 250 6.94 23.30 -22.79
C LYS A 250 5.91 24.33 -22.31
N ARG A 251 5.84 24.59 -21.02
CA ARG A 251 4.85 25.50 -20.42
C ARG A 251 5.51 26.58 -19.56
N ALA A 252 4.82 27.71 -19.39
CA ALA A 252 5.27 28.73 -18.45
C ALA A 252 5.27 28.21 -17.01
N GLY A 253 6.41 28.29 -16.35
CA GLY A 253 6.56 28.00 -14.93
C GLY A 253 6.16 29.18 -14.04
N PRO A 254 6.20 29.00 -12.69
CA PRO A 254 5.82 30.05 -11.72
C PRO A 254 6.63 31.35 -11.87
N THR A 255 7.85 31.28 -12.44
CA THR A 255 8.73 32.43 -12.67
C THR A 255 8.60 33.03 -14.07
N GLY A 256 7.60 32.63 -14.85
CA GLY A 256 7.42 33.03 -16.24
C GLY A 256 8.37 32.35 -17.24
N LYS A 257 9.41 31.66 -16.78
CA LYS A 257 10.31 30.89 -17.65
C LYS A 257 9.65 29.59 -18.11
N ALA A 258 9.86 29.24 -19.37
CA ALA A 258 9.32 27.98 -19.90
C ALA A 258 10.05 26.78 -19.32
N VAL A 259 9.27 25.85 -18.69
CA VAL A 259 9.74 24.62 -18.08
C VAL A 259 9.10 23.40 -18.75
N PRO A 260 9.79 22.26 -18.80
CA PRO A 260 9.18 21.01 -19.25
C PRO A 260 8.13 20.55 -18.23
N TYR A 261 6.93 20.27 -18.70
CA TYR A 261 5.81 19.78 -17.94
C TYR A 261 5.40 18.41 -18.45
N GLU A 262 5.51 17.35 -17.59
CA GLU A 262 5.06 16.00 -17.93
C GLU A 262 3.54 15.94 -17.85
N PHE A 263 2.90 15.80 -19.01
CA PHE A 263 1.43 15.76 -19.08
C PHE A 263 0.86 14.36 -19.35
N PHE A 264 1.73 13.43 -19.80
CA PHE A 264 1.36 12.05 -20.02
C PHE A 264 2.50 11.11 -19.67
N ASN A 265 2.20 10.09 -18.88
CA ASN A 265 3.10 8.99 -18.52
C ASN A 265 2.38 7.67 -18.78
N TRP A 266 3.05 6.79 -19.49
CA TRP A 266 2.53 5.46 -19.74
C TRP A 266 3.61 4.42 -19.46
N ARG A 267 3.32 3.49 -18.55
CA ARG A 267 4.16 2.35 -18.24
C ARG A 267 3.42 1.07 -18.58
N LEU A 268 4.00 0.27 -19.48
CA LEU A 268 3.54 -1.06 -19.80
C LEU A 268 4.54 -2.05 -19.19
N MET A 269 4.07 -3.01 -18.40
CA MET A 269 4.95 -3.91 -17.64
C MET A 269 4.39 -5.33 -17.59
N GLN A 270 5.32 -6.32 -17.61
CA GLN A 270 5.02 -7.74 -17.47
C GLN A 270 6.21 -8.46 -16.86
N THR A 271 5.96 -9.56 -16.16
CA THR A 271 7.00 -10.44 -15.63
C THR A 271 6.95 -11.79 -16.33
N TYR A 272 8.12 -12.28 -16.73
CA TYR A 272 8.34 -13.64 -17.19
C TYR A 272 9.02 -14.44 -16.08
N TYR A 273 8.40 -15.53 -15.65
CA TYR A 273 8.95 -16.47 -14.70
C TYR A 273 9.70 -17.56 -15.46
N VAL A 274 11.04 -17.52 -15.42
CA VAL A 274 11.91 -18.50 -16.05
C VAL A 274 11.72 -19.86 -15.39
N GLN A 275 11.63 -19.85 -14.06
CA GLN A 275 11.37 -21.03 -13.26
C GLN A 275 10.10 -20.83 -12.44
N ILE A 276 9.14 -21.70 -12.67
CA ILE A 276 7.92 -21.77 -11.87
C ILE A 276 8.25 -22.64 -10.67
N ALA A 277 8.07 -22.10 -9.47
CA ALA A 277 8.34 -22.85 -8.24
C ALA A 277 7.31 -23.98 -8.08
N ASP A 278 7.81 -25.22 -8.02
CA ASP A 278 6.98 -26.41 -7.82
C ASP A 278 6.19 -26.32 -6.50
N GLY A 279 4.88 -26.48 -6.59
CA GLY A 279 3.99 -26.53 -5.43
C GLY A 279 3.82 -25.22 -4.65
N GLN A 280 4.31 -24.10 -5.18
CA GLN A 280 4.25 -22.79 -4.54
C GLN A 280 3.38 -21.84 -5.38
N ASN A 281 2.43 -21.17 -4.73
CA ASN A 281 1.70 -20.08 -5.37
C ASN A 281 2.64 -18.89 -5.48
N ASN A 282 3.15 -18.64 -6.68
CA ASN A 282 3.97 -17.46 -6.95
C ASN A 282 3.10 -16.21 -6.78
N PHE A 283 3.37 -15.51 -5.70
CA PHE A 283 2.79 -14.21 -5.43
C PHE A 283 3.83 -13.14 -5.75
N ASP A 284 3.52 -12.26 -6.66
CA ASP A 284 4.36 -11.10 -6.94
C ASP A 284 3.82 -9.89 -6.16
N PRO A 285 4.52 -9.44 -5.11
CA PRO A 285 4.06 -8.30 -4.29
C PRO A 285 4.08 -6.97 -5.06
N ASN A 286 4.74 -6.89 -6.20
CA ASN A 286 4.74 -5.70 -7.05
C ASN A 286 3.43 -5.51 -7.82
N TYR A 287 2.60 -6.54 -7.89
CA TYR A 287 1.28 -6.47 -8.50
C TYR A 287 0.21 -6.37 -7.41
N SER A 288 -0.78 -5.55 -7.65
CA SER A 288 -1.92 -5.40 -6.73
C SER A 288 -2.84 -6.63 -6.68
N SER A 289 -2.65 -7.56 -7.58
CA SER A 289 -3.22 -8.90 -7.58
C SER A 289 -2.11 -9.93 -7.67
N SER A 290 -2.31 -11.10 -7.07
CA SER A 290 -1.40 -12.22 -7.30
C SER A 290 -1.32 -12.50 -8.81
N ALA A 291 -0.13 -12.73 -9.33
CA ALA A 291 0.06 -13.15 -10.71
C ALA A 291 -0.76 -14.41 -11.00
N PHE A 292 -0.93 -15.23 -9.96
CA PHE A 292 -1.73 -16.44 -10.00
C PHE A 292 -2.73 -16.38 -8.83
N GLY A 293 -4.01 -16.31 -9.14
CA GLY A 293 -5.07 -16.33 -8.13
C GLY A 293 -5.09 -17.64 -7.34
N PRO A 294 -5.71 -17.70 -6.17
CA PRO A 294 -5.92 -18.94 -5.44
C PRO A 294 -6.60 -19.99 -6.33
N GLY A 295 -6.02 -21.20 -6.40
CA GLY A 295 -6.50 -22.29 -7.23
C GLY A 295 -6.14 -22.21 -8.71
N LEU A 296 -5.36 -21.21 -9.14
CA LEU A 296 -4.81 -21.17 -10.50
C LEU A 296 -3.43 -21.81 -10.53
N LYS A 297 -3.13 -22.49 -11.63
CA LYS A 297 -1.78 -23.01 -11.88
C LYS A 297 -0.83 -21.86 -12.18
N PRO A 298 0.39 -21.91 -11.64
CA PRO A 298 1.43 -20.97 -12.01
C PRO A 298 1.72 -21.03 -13.51
N GLU A 299 1.89 -19.88 -14.13
CA GLU A 299 2.18 -19.71 -15.55
C GLU A 299 3.47 -18.90 -15.73
N HIS A 300 4.14 -19.05 -16.86
CA HIS A 300 5.37 -18.31 -17.12
C HIS A 300 5.16 -16.80 -17.26
N LEU A 301 4.02 -16.37 -17.77
CA LEU A 301 3.73 -14.94 -17.97
C LEU A 301 2.75 -14.42 -16.94
N SER A 302 3.14 -13.35 -16.26
CA SER A 302 2.19 -12.56 -15.45
C SER A 302 1.17 -11.83 -16.35
N PRO A 303 0.07 -11.34 -15.79
CA PRO A 303 -0.77 -10.39 -16.50
C PRO A 303 0.03 -9.18 -17.01
N LEU A 304 -0.35 -8.67 -18.17
CA LEU A 304 0.19 -7.44 -18.73
C LEU A 304 -0.47 -6.26 -18.01
N MET A 305 0.32 -5.45 -17.31
CA MET A 305 -0.16 -4.28 -16.61
C MET A 305 0.15 -3.01 -17.40
N SER A 306 -0.84 -2.17 -17.56
CA SER A 306 -0.69 -0.85 -18.13
C SER A 306 -1.04 0.20 -17.08
N ARG A 307 -0.16 1.17 -16.86
CA ARG A 307 -0.41 2.32 -15.99
C ARG A 307 -0.28 3.58 -16.83
N MET A 308 -1.38 4.26 -17.01
CA MET A 308 -1.46 5.51 -17.75
C MET A 308 -1.85 6.63 -16.81
N GLN A 309 -1.10 7.71 -16.84
CA GLN A 309 -1.42 8.93 -16.12
C GLN A 309 -1.45 10.11 -17.11
N VAL A 310 -2.57 10.82 -17.10
CA VAL A 310 -2.78 12.03 -17.93
C VAL A 310 -2.96 13.23 -17.02
N LYS A 311 -2.08 14.22 -17.14
CA LYS A 311 -2.11 15.48 -16.38
C LYS A 311 -2.05 16.67 -17.33
N PRO A 312 -3.14 17.01 -18.02
CA PRO A 312 -3.12 18.10 -18.99
C PRO A 312 -2.86 19.48 -18.34
N ALA A 313 -3.18 19.60 -17.06
CA ALA A 313 -2.89 20.76 -16.23
C ALA A 313 -2.54 20.34 -14.80
N PRO A 314 -1.81 21.17 -14.02
CA PRO A 314 -1.47 20.86 -12.63
C PRO A 314 -2.69 20.58 -11.73
N VAL A 315 -3.83 21.17 -12.10
CA VAL A 315 -5.10 21.06 -11.36
C VAL A 315 -5.91 19.82 -11.71
N PHE A 316 -5.52 19.05 -12.74
CA PHE A 316 -6.30 17.93 -13.24
C PHE A 316 -5.42 16.71 -13.53
N SER A 317 -5.80 15.55 -13.04
CA SER A 317 -5.16 14.28 -13.41
C SER A 317 -6.18 13.14 -13.55
N VAL A 318 -5.86 12.21 -14.44
CA VAL A 318 -6.57 10.95 -14.60
C VAL A 318 -5.54 9.83 -14.67
N ASP A 319 -5.76 8.79 -13.86
CA ASP A 319 -5.00 7.56 -13.84
C ASP A 319 -5.87 6.42 -14.36
N PHE A 320 -5.37 5.66 -15.35
CA PHE A 320 -6.04 4.49 -15.91
C PHE A 320 -5.13 3.28 -15.84
N ASN A 321 -5.56 2.23 -15.13
CA ASN A 321 -4.76 1.05 -14.83
C ASN A 321 -5.49 -0.25 -15.21
N PRO A 322 -5.46 -0.65 -16.48
CA PRO A 322 -5.93 -1.97 -16.90
C PRO A 322 -4.87 -3.05 -16.68
N GLU A 323 -5.32 -4.24 -16.35
CA GLU A 323 -4.54 -5.45 -16.18
C GLU A 323 -5.14 -6.55 -17.08
N TYR A 324 -4.39 -6.98 -18.07
CA TYR A 324 -4.79 -7.99 -19.06
C TYR A 324 -4.09 -9.31 -18.81
N ASP A 325 -4.87 -10.35 -18.57
CA ASP A 325 -4.34 -11.70 -18.42
C ASP A 325 -4.13 -12.31 -19.81
N VAL A 326 -2.86 -12.56 -20.15
CA VAL A 326 -2.47 -13.11 -21.45
C VAL A 326 -2.82 -14.60 -21.58
N ASN A 327 -2.87 -15.32 -20.46
CA ASN A 327 -3.15 -16.76 -20.44
C ASN A 327 -4.65 -17.02 -20.61
N PHE A 328 -5.48 -16.17 -19.96
CA PHE A 328 -6.94 -16.23 -20.06
C PHE A 328 -7.51 -15.31 -21.14
N LYS A 329 -6.67 -14.49 -21.79
CA LYS A 329 -7.05 -13.56 -22.86
C LYS A 329 -8.19 -12.59 -22.48
N GLN A 330 -8.15 -12.07 -21.25
CA GLN A 330 -9.17 -11.16 -20.76
C GLN A 330 -8.65 -10.14 -19.73
N VAL A 331 -9.39 -9.04 -19.58
CA VAL A 331 -9.07 -8.02 -18.58
C VAL A 331 -9.51 -8.51 -17.20
N ARG A 332 -8.55 -8.66 -16.27
CA ARG A 332 -8.78 -9.08 -14.88
C ARG A 332 -9.17 -7.94 -13.98
N ARG A 333 -8.48 -6.84 -14.12
CA ARG A 333 -8.69 -5.64 -13.32
C ARG A 333 -8.61 -4.42 -14.21
N GLN A 334 -9.41 -3.43 -13.88
CA GLN A 334 -9.29 -2.11 -14.46
C GLN A 334 -9.77 -1.08 -13.44
N SER A 335 -9.08 0.04 -13.40
CA SER A 335 -9.46 1.17 -12.58
C SER A 335 -9.20 2.47 -13.33
N ILE A 336 -10.11 3.41 -13.15
CA ILE A 336 -9.96 4.79 -13.59
C ILE A 336 -10.14 5.63 -12.34
N PHE A 337 -9.21 6.54 -12.11
CA PHE A 337 -9.25 7.47 -11.02
C PHE A 337 -8.91 8.86 -11.54
N GLY A 338 -9.75 9.84 -11.23
CA GLY A 338 -9.55 11.20 -11.65
C GLY A 338 -9.66 12.18 -10.49
N ASN A 339 -8.89 13.26 -10.55
CA ASN A 339 -9.01 14.34 -9.60
C ASN A 339 -8.91 15.72 -10.27
N VAL A 340 -9.62 16.67 -9.71
CA VAL A 340 -9.49 18.11 -9.97
C VAL A 340 -9.16 18.76 -8.64
N ASN A 341 -8.07 19.51 -8.59
CA ASN A 341 -7.62 20.23 -7.42
C ASN A 341 -7.31 21.69 -7.80
N ALA A 342 -8.34 22.50 -7.78
CA ALA A 342 -8.26 23.95 -8.03
C ALA A 342 -8.40 24.71 -6.70
N SER A 343 -8.12 26.00 -6.68
CA SER A 343 -8.08 26.82 -5.46
C SER A 343 -9.34 26.77 -4.60
N ARG A 344 -10.50 26.49 -5.19
CA ARG A 344 -11.81 26.45 -4.52
C ARG A 344 -12.61 25.18 -4.78
N VAL A 345 -12.06 24.28 -5.57
CA VAL A 345 -12.75 23.06 -6.01
C VAL A 345 -11.82 21.88 -5.86
N PHE A 346 -12.19 20.94 -5.03
CA PHE A 346 -11.61 19.62 -5.01
C PHE A 346 -12.69 18.62 -5.46
N LEU A 347 -12.39 17.87 -6.52
CA LEU A 347 -13.25 16.81 -7.01
C LEU A 347 -12.39 15.58 -7.25
N GLN A 348 -12.80 14.45 -6.73
CA GLN A 348 -12.11 13.18 -6.87
C GLN A 348 -13.13 12.09 -7.20
N GLY A 349 -12.81 11.25 -8.17
CA GLY A 349 -13.68 10.13 -8.52
C GLY A 349 -12.90 8.93 -9.00
N GLY A 350 -13.38 7.73 -8.68
CA GLY A 350 -12.75 6.50 -9.06
C GLY A 350 -13.76 5.40 -9.36
N TRP A 351 -13.51 4.69 -10.45
CA TRP A 351 -14.22 3.48 -10.82
C TRP A 351 -13.25 2.32 -10.86
N SER A 352 -13.64 1.18 -10.31
CA SER A 352 -12.82 -0.02 -10.35
C SER A 352 -13.67 -1.27 -10.56
N ARG A 353 -13.08 -2.21 -11.32
CA ARG A 353 -13.66 -3.52 -11.57
C ARG A 353 -12.58 -4.58 -11.47
N ALA A 354 -12.85 -5.65 -10.72
CA ALA A 354 -11.97 -6.80 -10.59
C ALA A 354 -12.75 -8.10 -10.87
N VAL A 355 -12.14 -9.00 -11.62
CA VAL A 355 -12.70 -10.29 -12.02
C VAL A 355 -11.78 -11.39 -11.48
N ARG A 356 -12.33 -12.40 -10.81
CA ARG A 356 -11.63 -13.65 -10.51
C ARG A 356 -11.84 -14.62 -11.66
N LEU A 357 -10.74 -15.20 -12.10
CA LEU A 357 -10.71 -16.27 -13.08
C LEU A 357 -10.67 -17.62 -12.35
N SER A 358 -11.29 -18.64 -12.91
CA SER A 358 -11.23 -20.01 -12.44
C SER A 358 -10.33 -20.83 -13.37
N GLU A 359 -9.77 -21.95 -12.90
CA GLU A 359 -9.02 -22.91 -13.75
C GLU A 359 -9.89 -23.43 -14.90
N ASP A 360 -11.15 -23.66 -14.65
CA ASP A 360 -12.14 -23.83 -15.70
C ASP A 360 -12.42 -22.46 -16.30
N LYS A 361 -11.80 -22.18 -17.44
CA LYS A 361 -11.86 -20.88 -18.17
C LYS A 361 -13.29 -20.38 -18.43
N ALA A 362 -14.31 -21.22 -18.16
CA ALA A 362 -15.72 -20.89 -18.28
C ALA A 362 -16.27 -20.04 -17.12
N LEU A 363 -15.67 -20.11 -15.93
CA LEU A 363 -16.18 -19.39 -14.75
C LEU A 363 -15.47 -18.04 -14.56
N ARG A 364 -16.21 -16.99 -14.84
CA ARG A 364 -15.82 -15.60 -14.63
C ARG A 364 -16.70 -14.99 -13.53
N LEU A 365 -16.11 -14.77 -12.34
CA LEU A 365 -16.81 -14.10 -11.25
C LEU A 365 -16.33 -12.65 -11.11
N VAL A 366 -17.22 -11.70 -11.26
CA VAL A 366 -16.95 -10.31 -10.89
C VAL A 366 -16.88 -10.24 -9.36
N ARG A 367 -15.73 -9.87 -8.82
CA ARG A 367 -15.48 -9.81 -7.37
C ARG A 367 -15.73 -8.44 -6.78
N ALA A 368 -15.44 -7.41 -7.54
CA ALA A 368 -15.62 -6.04 -7.12
C ALA A 368 -15.99 -5.19 -8.33
N HIS A 369 -16.96 -4.33 -8.15
CA HIS A 369 -17.36 -3.33 -9.14
C HIS A 369 -17.85 -2.10 -8.39
N THR A 370 -16.97 -1.12 -8.19
CA THR A 370 -17.20 -0.01 -7.28
C THR A 370 -17.03 1.33 -7.97
N LEU A 371 -17.85 2.29 -7.57
CA LEU A 371 -17.73 3.69 -7.92
C LEU A 371 -17.61 4.51 -6.62
N ARG A 372 -16.61 5.38 -6.55
CA ARG A 372 -16.34 6.25 -5.41
C ARG A 372 -16.15 7.67 -5.87
N GLY A 373 -16.60 8.62 -5.07
CA GLY A 373 -16.39 10.02 -5.36
C GLY A 373 -16.37 10.86 -4.09
N SER A 374 -15.62 11.96 -4.14
CA SER A 374 -15.64 12.99 -3.12
C SER A 374 -15.46 14.36 -3.74
N THR A 375 -16.05 15.34 -3.10
CA THR A 375 -15.97 16.75 -3.52
C THR A 375 -15.89 17.67 -2.31
N SER A 376 -15.12 18.74 -2.47
CA SER A 376 -15.11 19.88 -1.56
C SER A 376 -15.12 21.17 -2.38
N LEU A 377 -16.07 22.04 -2.11
CA LEU A 377 -16.31 23.29 -2.84
C LEU A 377 -16.31 24.45 -1.86
N GLU A 378 -15.45 25.41 -2.06
CA GLU A 378 -15.53 26.71 -1.40
C GLU A 378 -16.41 27.64 -2.23
N VAL A 379 -17.71 27.70 -1.91
CA VAL A 379 -18.70 28.47 -2.66
C VAL A 379 -18.51 29.98 -2.44
N PHE A 380 -18.39 30.38 -1.18
CA PHE A 380 -17.99 31.74 -0.80
C PHE A 380 -16.65 31.70 -0.07
N PRO A 381 -15.68 32.52 -0.47
CA PRO A 381 -14.36 32.53 0.12
C PRO A 381 -14.39 32.57 1.64
N ARG A 382 -13.81 31.56 2.30
CA ARG A 382 -13.69 31.41 3.75
C ARG A 382 -15.01 31.39 4.53
N ARG A 383 -16.16 31.32 3.85
CA ARG A 383 -17.47 31.40 4.51
C ARG A 383 -18.35 30.18 4.29
N LEU A 384 -18.47 29.71 3.06
CA LEU A 384 -19.38 28.62 2.75
C LEU A 384 -18.64 27.50 2.02
N PHE A 385 -18.64 26.34 2.64
CA PHE A 385 -18.04 25.10 2.13
C PHE A 385 -19.12 24.04 1.96
N LEU A 386 -19.07 23.34 0.83
CA LEU A 386 -19.89 22.18 0.55
C LEU A 386 -18.95 20.99 0.37
N GLU A 387 -19.18 19.94 1.10
CA GLU A 387 -18.41 18.70 0.99
C GLU A 387 -19.35 17.52 0.78
N GLY A 388 -18.90 16.54 0.01
CA GLY A 388 -19.69 15.36 -0.23
C GLY A 388 -18.81 14.16 -0.60
N SER A 389 -19.26 12.96 -0.24
CA SER A 389 -18.66 11.72 -0.68
C SER A 389 -19.71 10.64 -0.85
N ALA A 390 -19.45 9.73 -1.80
CA ALA A 390 -20.30 8.58 -2.05
C ALA A 390 -19.46 7.35 -2.43
N ASP A 391 -19.81 6.20 -1.86
CA ASP A 391 -19.26 4.89 -2.17
C ASP A 391 -20.39 3.96 -2.60
N TYR A 392 -20.37 3.54 -3.88
CA TYR A 392 -21.40 2.74 -4.49
C TYR A 392 -20.85 1.40 -4.98
N ASP A 393 -21.44 0.31 -4.52
CA ASP A 393 -21.21 -1.04 -5.03
C ASP A 393 -22.12 -1.29 -6.26
N MET A 394 -21.52 -1.22 -7.43
CA MET A 394 -22.21 -1.47 -8.69
C MET A 394 -22.54 -2.95 -8.91
N LEU A 395 -21.87 -3.86 -8.19
CA LEU A 395 -22.12 -5.30 -8.30
C LEU A 395 -23.42 -5.67 -7.58
N ASN A 396 -23.56 -5.22 -6.33
CA ASN A 396 -24.71 -5.51 -5.50
C ASN A 396 -25.79 -4.40 -5.58
N ARG A 397 -25.51 -3.30 -6.27
CA ARG A 397 -26.38 -2.12 -6.40
C ARG A 397 -26.70 -1.48 -5.06
N VAL A 398 -25.71 -1.40 -4.18
CA VAL A 398 -25.84 -0.85 -2.83
C VAL A 398 -25.03 0.42 -2.72
N LEU A 399 -25.62 1.45 -2.18
CA LEU A 399 -24.93 2.69 -1.78
C LEU A 399 -24.39 2.48 -0.36
N TRP A 400 -23.11 2.09 -0.24
CA TRP A 400 -22.50 1.82 1.04
C TRP A 400 -22.44 3.03 1.95
N GLN A 401 -22.13 4.18 1.36
CA GLN A 401 -22.07 5.44 2.08
C GLN A 401 -22.47 6.60 1.18
N LEU A 402 -23.24 7.53 1.74
CA LEU A 402 -23.43 8.87 1.23
C LEU A 402 -23.23 9.86 2.38
N ARG A 403 -22.36 10.84 2.16
CA ARG A 403 -22.11 11.93 3.10
C ARG A 403 -22.24 13.26 2.38
N GLY A 404 -22.96 14.18 2.95
CA GLY A 404 -23.07 15.56 2.48
C GLY A 404 -22.94 16.51 3.64
N GLN A 405 -22.10 17.54 3.52
CA GLN A 405 -21.84 18.51 4.56
C GLN A 405 -21.90 19.93 4.01
N VAL A 406 -22.55 20.78 4.74
CA VAL A 406 -22.57 22.24 4.50
C VAL A 406 -22.01 22.93 5.73
N ARG A 407 -20.93 23.69 5.55
CA ARG A 407 -20.31 24.48 6.61
C ARG A 407 -20.37 25.95 6.26
N TYR A 408 -20.97 26.73 7.13
CA TYR A 408 -20.95 28.18 7.06
C TYR A 408 -20.14 28.75 8.24
N ALA A 409 -19.13 29.56 7.94
CA ALA A 409 -18.21 30.11 8.94
C ALA A 409 -18.12 31.65 8.80
N VAL A 410 -18.08 32.34 9.93
CA VAL A 410 -17.77 33.74 10.06
C VAL A 410 -16.66 33.93 11.09
N GLN A 411 -16.19 35.15 11.31
CA GLN A 411 -15.02 35.39 12.18
C GLN A 411 -15.17 34.85 13.61
N CYS A 412 -16.38 34.83 14.16
CA CYS A 412 -16.66 34.41 15.55
C CYS A 412 -17.14 32.95 15.65
N CYS A 413 -17.74 32.42 14.60
CA CYS A 413 -18.49 31.17 14.72
C CYS A 413 -18.65 30.45 13.39
N GLY A 414 -18.79 29.14 13.48
CA GLY A 414 -19.09 28.25 12.36
C GLY A 414 -20.30 27.40 12.65
N PHE A 415 -21.12 27.15 11.65
CA PHE A 415 -22.26 26.26 11.72
C PHE A 415 -22.12 25.19 10.62
N THR A 416 -22.22 23.94 11.03
CA THR A 416 -22.10 22.81 10.11
C THR A 416 -23.32 21.93 10.21
N VAL A 417 -23.87 21.55 9.04
CA VAL A 417 -24.93 20.54 8.90
C VAL A 417 -24.39 19.43 8.06
N GLU A 418 -24.54 18.22 8.54
CA GLU A 418 -24.08 17.02 7.86
C GLU A 418 -25.23 16.01 7.75
N TYR A 419 -25.36 15.42 6.57
CA TYR A 419 -26.19 14.26 6.32
C TYR A 419 -25.32 13.06 6.03
N ILE A 420 -25.55 11.93 6.72
CA ILE A 420 -24.85 10.67 6.49
C ILE A 420 -25.88 9.57 6.32
N GLN A 421 -25.66 8.75 5.30
CA GLN A 421 -26.37 7.49 5.09
C GLN A 421 -25.36 6.35 4.98
N TYR A 422 -25.61 5.26 5.69
CA TYR A 422 -24.85 4.02 5.59
C TYR A 422 -25.80 2.87 5.23
N ASP A 423 -25.35 2.01 4.30
CA ASP A 423 -25.96 0.72 4.01
C ASP A 423 -24.86 -0.31 3.81
N TRP A 424 -24.33 -0.79 4.92
CA TRP A 424 -23.18 -1.69 4.90
C TRP A 424 -23.16 -2.60 6.13
N ASN A 425 -22.92 -3.90 5.92
CA ASN A 425 -22.70 -4.90 6.95
C ASN A 425 -23.79 -4.94 8.05
N GLY A 426 -25.07 -4.85 7.62
CA GLY A 426 -26.20 -4.84 8.54
C GLY A 426 -26.53 -3.50 9.20
N ARG A 427 -25.75 -2.47 8.92
CA ARG A 427 -26.03 -1.09 9.32
C ARG A 427 -26.76 -0.41 8.19
N ASN A 428 -28.02 -0.05 8.41
CA ASN A 428 -28.80 0.80 7.52
C ASN A 428 -29.29 2.00 8.34
N GLU A 429 -28.56 3.10 8.26
CA GLU A 429 -28.79 4.28 9.08
C GLU A 429 -28.77 5.54 8.23
N ARG A 430 -29.59 6.49 8.65
CA ARG A 430 -29.60 7.85 8.12
C ARG A 430 -29.54 8.81 9.29
N GLN A 431 -28.59 9.73 9.29
CA GLN A 431 -28.35 10.64 10.38
C GLN A 431 -28.21 12.06 9.87
N TRP A 432 -28.79 13.01 10.61
CA TRP A 432 -28.50 14.43 10.50
C TRP A 432 -27.69 14.85 11.71
N ARG A 433 -26.63 15.63 11.48
CA ARG A 433 -25.75 16.11 12.50
C ARG A 433 -25.58 17.61 12.38
N PHE A 434 -25.43 18.25 13.54
CA PHE A 434 -25.29 19.68 13.66
C PHE A 434 -24.10 19.99 14.56
N ASN A 435 -23.28 20.96 14.16
CA ASN A 435 -22.17 21.45 14.97
C ASN A 435 -22.13 22.95 14.91
N LEU A 436 -21.94 23.58 16.08
CA LEU A 436 -21.69 24.99 16.27
C LEU A 436 -20.28 25.18 16.82
N GLU A 437 -19.42 25.85 16.08
CA GLU A 437 -18.08 26.22 16.48
C GLU A 437 -18.07 27.67 16.96
N LEU A 438 -17.48 27.92 18.11
CA LEU A 438 -17.25 29.27 18.64
C LEU A 438 -15.74 29.52 18.71
N ALA A 439 -15.25 30.55 18.02
CA ALA A 439 -13.82 30.86 17.94
C ALA A 439 -13.28 31.11 19.37
N ASN A 440 -12.15 30.43 19.69
CA ASN A 440 -11.48 30.49 21.01
C ASN A 440 -12.29 29.94 22.22
N VAL A 441 -13.44 29.32 21.99
CA VAL A 441 -14.26 28.74 23.06
C VAL A 441 -14.37 27.21 22.91
N GLY A 442 -14.65 26.73 21.70
CA GLY A 442 -14.82 25.33 21.45
C GLY A 442 -15.96 25.04 20.48
N SER A 443 -16.30 23.75 20.33
CA SER A 443 -17.42 23.31 19.50
C SER A 443 -18.50 22.61 20.33
N ILE A 444 -19.74 22.80 19.94
CA ILE A 444 -20.92 22.18 20.55
C ILE A 444 -21.70 21.51 19.41
N GLY A 445 -21.87 20.20 19.47
CA GLY A 445 -22.59 19.45 18.44
C GLY A 445 -22.54 17.96 18.69
N ASN A 446 -23.17 17.21 17.80
CA ASN A 446 -23.23 15.75 17.86
C ASN A 446 -22.20 15.05 16.94
N PHE A 447 -21.21 15.79 16.45
CA PHE A 447 -20.03 15.24 15.81
C PHE A 447 -18.78 16.10 16.12
N ASN A 448 -17.63 15.46 16.16
CA ASN A 448 -16.37 16.15 16.32
C ASN A 448 -15.99 16.77 14.98
N GLY A 449 -15.92 18.09 14.93
CA GLY A 449 -15.41 18.80 13.77
C GLY A 449 -13.97 18.36 13.48
N VAL A 450 -13.68 18.09 12.24
CA VAL A 450 -12.29 17.88 11.80
C VAL A 450 -11.63 19.26 11.85
N GLY A 451 -10.69 19.42 12.78
CA GLY A 451 -9.87 20.61 12.91
C GLY A 451 -8.84 20.75 11.78
#